data_ee23d50b1f7db8f44023e69c559bea69
#
_entry.id   ee23d50b1f7db8f44023e69c559bea69
#
_cell.length_a   1.000
_cell.length_b   1.000
_cell.length_c   1.000
_cell.angle_alpha   90.00
_cell.angle_beta   90.00
_cell.angle_gamma   90.00
#
_symmetry.space_group_name_H-M   'P 1'
#
loop_
_entity.id
_entity.type
_entity.pdbx_description
1 polymer ?
#
loop_
_entity_poly.entity_id
_entity_poly.type
_entity_poly.pdbx_seq_one_letter_code
_entity_poly.pdbx_strand_id
1 'polypeptide(L)'
;DVLFDSLDRQTYKNFEVIVGSQTNFEEIDEILKKHSFEYKHIDAGGVGCSVSRNATMDYCTGDVYTFTDDDCWYADNTLEIVKEHFEKYDPDIAIFQHFDPIVKKSTADYPKEPIMGISRRQTLKQLTLDMWFNAHQLDPMTHRFDERFGIGKKYNSGEENIFIMDAYNEGKRKMYYFPVIVAYHPYKRVNYTDPTSIIGKGPLFKRLFGGFTGFVLFIAFGLKKRKLIKDSNDGKFWGLFMSAIKEQLKFKV
;
A
#
# COMPACT_ATOMS: atom_id res chain seq x y z
N ASP A 1 2.92 21.26 5.67
CA ASP A 1 2.56 19.91 5.21
C ASP A 1 2.55 18.95 6.39
N VAL A 2 1.39 18.31 6.66
CA VAL A 2 1.20 17.47 7.87
C VAL A 2 2.17 16.29 7.91
N LEU A 3 2.45 15.68 6.77
CA LEU A 3 3.41 14.56 6.66
C LEU A 3 4.83 15.05 7.00
N PHE A 4 5.33 16.04 6.29
CA PHE A 4 6.71 16.53 6.49
C PHE A 4 6.92 17.13 7.88
N ASP A 5 5.94 17.86 8.42
CA ASP A 5 5.98 18.36 9.80
C ASP A 5 6.06 17.19 10.81
N SER A 6 5.41 16.06 10.54
CA SER A 6 5.48 14.88 11.41
C SER A 6 6.82 14.14 11.32
N LEU A 7 7.48 14.19 10.16
CA LEU A 7 8.83 13.65 9.97
C LEU A 7 9.88 14.51 10.68
N ASP A 8 9.77 15.83 10.66
CA ASP A 8 10.64 16.73 11.43
C ASP A 8 10.58 16.46 12.94
N ARG A 9 9.42 16.06 13.46
CA ARG A 9 9.23 15.78 14.89
C ARG A 9 9.68 14.40 15.34
N GLN A 10 10.10 13.50 14.41
CA GLN A 10 10.55 12.16 14.81
C GLN A 10 11.68 12.21 15.84
N THR A 11 11.57 11.38 16.89
CA THR A 11 12.63 11.27 17.93
C THR A 11 13.87 10.58 17.38
N TYR A 12 13.72 9.57 16.53
CA TYR A 12 14.82 8.92 15.81
C TYR A 12 15.16 9.73 14.55
N LYS A 13 16.43 10.15 14.41
CA LYS A 13 16.87 11.07 13.36
C LYS A 13 17.67 10.43 12.22
N ASN A 14 18.08 9.17 12.35
CA ASN A 14 18.83 8.48 11.30
C ASN A 14 17.86 7.85 10.28
N PHE A 15 17.26 8.69 9.42
CA PHE A 15 16.37 8.28 8.33
C PHE A 15 16.49 9.23 7.14
N GLU A 16 16.12 8.76 5.98
CA GLU A 16 16.01 9.52 4.75
C GLU A 16 14.58 9.54 4.23
N VAL A 17 14.23 10.57 3.48
CA VAL A 17 12.94 10.70 2.82
C VAL A 17 13.14 10.83 1.30
N ILE A 18 12.57 9.91 0.53
CA ILE A 18 12.66 9.96 -0.93
C ILE A 18 11.30 10.36 -1.48
N VAL A 19 11.22 11.56 -2.05
CA VAL A 19 9.99 12.14 -2.57
C VAL A 19 9.97 11.99 -4.09
N GLY A 20 9.01 11.23 -4.61
CA GLY A 20 8.77 11.07 -6.05
C GLY A 20 7.61 11.91 -6.52
N SER A 21 7.86 13.03 -7.19
CA SER A 21 6.83 13.91 -7.73
C SER A 21 6.52 13.56 -9.17
N GLN A 22 5.24 13.58 -9.52
CA GLN A 22 4.75 13.41 -10.90
C GLN A 22 4.34 14.75 -11.53
N THR A 23 4.08 15.74 -10.69
CA THR A 23 3.70 17.11 -11.05
C THR A 23 4.21 18.06 -9.98
N ASN A 24 4.18 19.37 -10.23
CA ASN A 24 4.50 20.40 -9.24
C ASN A 24 5.88 20.25 -8.57
N PHE A 25 6.87 19.78 -9.35
CA PHE A 25 8.19 19.48 -8.82
C PHE A 25 8.81 20.69 -8.08
N GLU A 26 8.80 21.85 -8.70
CA GLU A 26 9.39 23.09 -8.13
C GLU A 26 8.70 23.52 -6.83
N GLU A 27 7.35 23.42 -6.79
CA GLU A 27 6.57 23.77 -5.60
C GLU A 27 6.88 22.83 -4.41
N ILE A 28 6.98 21.53 -4.68
CA ILE A 28 7.32 20.52 -3.66
C ILE A 28 8.76 20.72 -3.19
N ASP A 29 9.70 21.02 -4.09
CA ASP A 29 11.08 21.29 -3.75
C ASP A 29 11.21 22.51 -2.79
N GLU A 30 10.44 23.59 -3.03
CA GLU A 30 10.39 24.74 -2.14
C GLU A 30 9.76 24.44 -0.78
N ILE A 31 8.87 23.46 -0.69
CA ILE A 31 8.32 22.98 0.57
C ILE A 31 9.40 22.20 1.32
N LEU A 32 10.05 21.23 0.65
CA LEU A 32 11.07 20.36 1.24
C LEU A 32 12.25 21.13 1.82
N LYS A 33 12.69 22.23 1.20
CA LYS A 33 13.76 23.12 1.71
C LYS A 33 13.48 23.72 3.10
N LYS A 34 12.25 23.69 3.57
CA LYS A 34 11.85 24.19 4.90
C LYS A 34 11.98 23.17 6.00
N HIS A 35 12.25 21.90 5.65
CA HIS A 35 12.34 20.79 6.58
C HIS A 35 13.79 20.40 6.90
N SER A 36 13.99 19.75 8.03
CA SER A 36 15.33 19.47 8.58
C SER A 36 15.81 18.03 8.38
N PHE A 37 14.93 17.12 7.94
CA PHE A 37 15.31 15.74 7.67
C PHE A 37 16.10 15.61 6.35
N GLU A 38 16.89 14.56 6.22
CA GLU A 38 17.57 14.23 4.97
C GLU A 38 16.57 13.81 3.91
N TYR A 39 16.59 14.43 2.74
CA TYR A 39 15.67 14.07 1.67
C TYR A 39 16.33 14.02 0.30
N LYS A 40 15.73 13.25 -0.59
CA LYS A 40 16.00 13.24 -2.02
C LYS A 40 14.71 13.47 -2.77
N HIS A 41 14.67 14.49 -3.60
CA HIS A 41 13.51 14.80 -4.45
C HIS A 41 13.79 14.39 -5.89
N ILE A 42 12.92 13.58 -6.48
CA ILE A 42 13.08 13.05 -7.83
C ILE A 42 11.83 13.27 -8.67
N ASP A 43 12.01 13.45 -9.97
CA ASP A 43 10.94 13.32 -10.95
C ASP A 43 10.64 11.82 -11.13
N ALA A 44 9.41 11.41 -10.83
CA ALA A 44 9.00 10.01 -10.94
C ALA A 44 8.81 9.52 -12.39
N GLY A 45 8.94 10.41 -13.38
CA GLY A 45 9.02 10.06 -14.81
C GLY A 45 7.74 9.53 -15.45
N GLY A 46 6.60 9.48 -14.73
CA GLY A 46 5.37 8.93 -15.26
C GLY A 46 4.18 9.04 -14.32
N VAL A 47 2.99 8.73 -14.80
CA VAL A 47 1.74 8.81 -14.03
C VAL A 47 1.43 7.48 -13.34
N GLY A 48 1.08 7.54 -12.06
CA GLY A 48 0.59 6.42 -11.26
C GLY A 48 1.42 6.14 -10.02
N CYS A 49 0.77 5.78 -8.91
CA CYS A 49 1.42 5.57 -7.61
C CYS A 49 2.49 4.45 -7.66
N SER A 50 2.25 3.37 -8.40
CA SER A 50 3.21 2.27 -8.57
C SER A 50 4.49 2.72 -9.30
N VAL A 51 4.35 3.61 -10.31
CA VAL A 51 5.49 4.17 -11.04
C VAL A 51 6.32 5.06 -10.12
N SER A 52 5.66 5.96 -9.38
CA SER A 52 6.34 6.84 -8.43
C SER A 52 7.06 6.05 -7.35
N ARG A 53 6.40 5.05 -6.74
CA ARG A 53 7.02 4.17 -5.73
C ARG A 53 8.22 3.40 -6.30
N ASN A 54 8.11 2.83 -7.49
CA ASN A 54 9.24 2.15 -8.13
C ASN A 54 10.41 3.10 -8.40
N ALA A 55 10.15 4.31 -8.87
CA ALA A 55 11.19 5.31 -9.11
C ALA A 55 11.90 5.73 -7.81
N THR A 56 11.17 5.88 -6.70
CA THR A 56 11.78 6.21 -5.39
C THR A 56 12.60 5.06 -4.83
N MET A 57 12.21 3.82 -5.07
CA MET A 57 12.93 2.63 -4.60
C MET A 57 14.37 2.54 -5.14
N ASP A 58 14.66 3.11 -6.31
CA ASP A 58 16.01 3.16 -6.89
C ASP A 58 17.01 3.97 -6.05
N TYR A 59 16.51 4.76 -5.12
CA TYR A 59 17.32 5.64 -4.27
C TYR A 59 17.30 5.24 -2.80
N CYS A 60 16.60 4.17 -2.45
CA CYS A 60 16.51 3.68 -1.08
C CYS A 60 17.87 3.13 -0.61
N THR A 61 18.40 3.65 0.50
CA THR A 61 19.66 3.21 1.10
C THR A 61 19.52 2.68 2.53
N GLY A 62 18.35 2.88 3.15
CA GLY A 62 18.08 2.45 4.52
C GLY A 62 17.92 0.94 4.69
N ASP A 63 18.23 0.42 5.87
CA ASP A 63 18.04 -1.00 6.22
C ASP A 63 16.57 -1.41 6.28
N VAL A 64 15.67 -0.46 6.58
CA VAL A 64 14.22 -0.64 6.66
C VAL A 64 13.55 0.47 5.85
N TYR A 65 12.59 0.10 5.01
CA TYR A 65 11.83 1.08 4.22
C TYR A 65 10.33 0.87 4.35
N THR A 66 9.59 1.93 4.07
CA THR A 66 8.12 1.96 3.98
C THR A 66 7.68 2.93 2.89
N PHE A 67 6.39 2.91 2.58
CA PHE A 67 5.76 3.86 1.69
C PHE A 67 4.67 4.61 2.43
N THR A 68 4.57 5.90 2.18
CA THR A 68 3.52 6.76 2.73
C THR A 68 2.85 7.55 1.63
N ASP A 69 1.60 7.92 1.86
CA ASP A 69 0.86 8.83 1.00
C ASP A 69 0.90 10.26 1.59
N ASP A 70 0.65 11.27 0.79
CA ASP A 70 0.75 12.68 1.16
C ASP A 70 -0.31 13.13 2.17
N ASP A 71 -1.36 12.36 2.37
CA ASP A 71 -2.43 12.60 3.34
C ASP A 71 -2.24 11.83 4.67
N CYS A 72 -1.06 11.23 4.88
CA CYS A 72 -0.70 10.53 6.11
C CYS A 72 0.18 11.39 7.01
N TRP A 73 0.33 11.00 8.28
CA TRP A 73 1.34 11.53 9.19
C TRP A 73 1.68 10.50 10.27
N TYR A 74 2.77 10.73 10.98
CA TYR A 74 3.31 9.81 11.97
C TYR A 74 3.23 10.38 13.40
N ALA A 75 3.18 9.50 14.41
CA ALA A 75 3.47 9.89 15.78
C ALA A 75 4.96 10.26 15.92
N ASP A 76 5.32 11.12 16.87
CA ASP A 76 6.66 11.65 16.99
C ASP A 76 7.75 10.58 17.27
N ASN A 77 7.36 9.41 17.79
CA ASN A 77 8.23 8.27 18.09
C ASN A 77 8.01 7.05 17.18
N THR A 78 7.36 7.21 16.03
CA THR A 78 7.06 6.09 15.13
C THR A 78 8.33 5.39 14.66
N LEU A 79 9.33 6.12 14.18
CA LEU A 79 10.56 5.52 13.65
C LEU A 79 11.36 4.77 14.72
N GLU A 80 11.36 5.26 15.96
CA GLU A 80 11.97 4.58 17.11
C GLU A 80 11.25 3.26 17.42
N ILE A 81 9.91 3.27 17.48
CA ILE A 81 9.09 2.06 17.68
C ILE A 81 9.37 1.01 16.59
N VAL A 82 9.39 1.44 15.34
CA VAL A 82 9.66 0.53 14.21
C VAL A 82 11.06 -0.07 14.31
N LYS A 83 12.08 0.77 14.56
CA LYS A 83 13.47 0.32 14.77
C LYS A 83 13.55 -0.73 15.87
N GLU A 84 12.98 -0.48 17.06
CA GLU A 84 12.98 -1.43 18.16
C GLU A 84 12.35 -2.77 17.80
N HIS A 85 11.26 -2.76 17.01
CA HIS A 85 10.60 -3.99 16.56
C HIS A 85 11.46 -4.79 15.57
N PHE A 86 12.16 -4.11 14.64
CA PHE A 86 13.07 -4.78 13.72
C PHE A 86 14.28 -5.35 14.47
N GLU A 87 14.88 -4.62 15.39
CA GLU A 87 16.00 -5.11 16.21
C GLU A 87 15.61 -6.31 17.09
N LYS A 88 14.41 -6.28 17.67
CA LYS A 88 13.97 -7.31 18.62
C LYS A 88 13.47 -8.59 17.94
N TYR A 89 12.74 -8.47 16.84
CA TYR A 89 12.02 -9.59 16.23
C TYR A 89 12.59 -10.02 14.88
N ASP A 90 13.48 -9.23 14.28
CA ASP A 90 14.12 -9.47 12.99
C ASP A 90 13.13 -9.93 11.90
N PRO A 91 12.05 -9.16 11.65
CA PRO A 91 11.09 -9.49 10.62
C PRO A 91 11.64 -9.19 9.22
N ASP A 92 11.16 -9.94 8.20
CA ASP A 92 11.35 -9.55 6.81
C ASP A 92 10.34 -8.44 6.45
N ILE A 93 9.11 -8.57 6.99
CA ILE A 93 8.05 -7.57 6.88
C ILE A 93 7.38 -7.41 8.25
N ALA A 94 7.36 -6.19 8.78
CA ALA A 94 6.58 -5.81 9.94
C ALA A 94 5.32 -5.07 9.50
N ILE A 95 4.18 -5.43 10.08
CA ILE A 95 2.90 -4.80 9.81
C ILE A 95 2.39 -4.20 11.10
N PHE A 96 2.04 -2.93 11.05
CA PHE A 96 1.54 -2.15 12.17
C PHE A 96 0.11 -1.67 11.90
N GLN A 97 -0.34 -0.65 12.61
CA GLN A 97 -1.67 -0.07 12.48
C GLN A 97 -1.59 1.40 12.08
N HIS A 98 -2.59 1.83 11.34
CA HIS A 98 -2.94 3.25 11.23
C HIS A 98 -4.27 3.55 11.91
N PHE A 99 -4.48 4.82 12.24
CA PHE A 99 -5.66 5.28 12.95
C PHE A 99 -6.04 6.70 12.51
N ASP A 100 -7.32 7.00 12.43
CA ASP A 100 -7.81 8.36 12.28
C ASP A 100 -8.17 8.92 13.67
N PRO A 101 -7.39 9.87 14.21
CA PRO A 101 -7.64 10.42 15.54
C PRO A 101 -8.85 11.36 15.57
N ILE A 102 -9.31 11.89 14.42
CA ILE A 102 -10.44 12.81 14.34
C ILE A 102 -11.76 12.05 14.50
N VAL A 103 -11.95 11.02 13.67
CA VAL A 103 -13.17 10.19 13.77
C VAL A 103 -13.02 9.00 14.69
N LYS A 104 -11.83 8.80 15.28
CA LYS A 104 -11.48 7.72 16.22
C LYS A 104 -11.76 6.33 15.67
N LYS A 105 -11.32 6.07 14.42
CA LYS A 105 -11.51 4.81 13.71
C LYS A 105 -10.27 4.44 12.90
N SER A 106 -10.12 3.14 12.67
CA SER A 106 -9.20 2.60 11.68
C SER A 106 -9.96 2.15 10.44
N THR A 107 -9.36 2.24 9.27
CA THR A 107 -9.95 1.74 8.01
C THR A 107 -10.00 0.22 8.01
N ALA A 108 -9.03 -0.44 8.63
CA ALA A 108 -8.96 -1.88 8.79
C ALA A 108 -9.48 -2.35 10.17
N ASP A 109 -9.94 -3.59 10.21
CA ASP A 109 -10.27 -4.30 11.45
C ASP A 109 -9.03 -5.09 11.90
N TYR A 110 -8.25 -4.47 12.78
CA TYR A 110 -6.97 -5.00 13.24
C TYR A 110 -7.13 -6.02 14.36
N PRO A 111 -6.31 -7.10 14.37
CA PRO A 111 -6.18 -7.98 15.51
C PRO A 111 -5.70 -7.23 16.77
N LYS A 112 -6.09 -7.72 17.94
CA LYS A 112 -5.68 -7.11 19.22
C LYS A 112 -4.33 -7.63 19.70
N GLU A 113 -3.94 -8.82 19.25
CA GLU A 113 -2.70 -9.51 19.65
C GLU A 113 -1.70 -9.57 18.50
N PRO A 114 -0.40 -9.60 18.80
CA PRO A 114 0.63 -9.82 17.78
C PRO A 114 0.46 -11.15 17.06
N ILE A 115 0.81 -11.20 15.77
CA ILE A 115 0.78 -12.42 14.96
C ILE A 115 2.17 -12.64 14.38
N MET A 116 2.84 -13.72 14.84
CA MET A 116 4.16 -14.13 14.34
C MET A 116 3.98 -15.13 13.21
N GLY A 117 3.89 -14.62 11.97
CA GLY A 117 3.59 -15.41 10.78
C GLY A 117 2.16 -15.20 10.29
N ILE A 118 1.96 -14.14 9.50
CA ILE A 118 0.65 -13.87 8.90
C ILE A 118 0.34 -14.86 7.78
N SER A 119 -0.92 -15.23 7.66
CA SER A 119 -1.40 -16.11 6.60
C SER A 119 -1.60 -15.36 5.28
N ARG A 120 -1.60 -16.09 4.16
CA ARG A 120 -1.90 -15.56 2.82
C ARG A 120 -3.19 -14.72 2.77
N ARG A 121 -4.21 -15.08 3.55
CA ARG A 121 -5.46 -14.31 3.62
C ARG A 121 -5.28 -12.97 4.33
N GLN A 122 -4.40 -12.92 5.31
CA GLN A 122 -4.13 -11.70 6.07
C GLN A 122 -3.30 -10.71 5.26
N THR A 123 -2.39 -11.17 4.37
CA THR A 123 -1.63 -10.28 3.49
C THR A 123 -2.52 -9.40 2.61
N LEU A 124 -3.68 -9.91 2.18
CA LEU A 124 -4.63 -9.19 1.32
C LEU A 124 -5.42 -8.07 2.02
N LYS A 125 -5.22 -7.88 3.30
CA LYS A 125 -5.90 -6.84 4.10
C LYS A 125 -5.01 -5.68 4.47
N GLN A 126 -3.74 -5.73 4.10
CA GLN A 126 -2.76 -4.73 4.48
C GLN A 126 -2.85 -3.52 3.55
N LEU A 127 -2.57 -2.35 4.11
CA LEU A 127 -2.39 -1.10 3.38
C LEU A 127 -0.90 -0.74 3.36
N THR A 128 -0.48 0.00 2.37
CA THR A 128 0.94 0.32 2.16
C THR A 128 1.57 0.98 3.38
N LEU A 129 0.86 1.92 3.99
CA LEU A 129 1.34 2.68 5.16
C LEU A 129 1.48 1.85 6.45
N ASP A 130 0.89 0.64 6.50
CA ASP A 130 1.02 -0.27 7.63
C ASP A 130 2.27 -1.15 7.52
N MET A 131 2.86 -1.24 6.32
CA MET A 131 3.91 -2.21 6.01
C MET A 131 5.29 -1.57 6.03
N TRP A 132 6.21 -2.23 6.74
CA TRP A 132 7.62 -1.88 6.83
C TRP A 132 8.46 -3.07 6.42
N PHE A 133 9.47 -2.86 5.61
CA PHE A 133 10.20 -3.90 4.88
C PHE A 133 11.68 -3.87 5.26
N ASN A 134 12.25 -5.04 5.54
CA ASN A 134 13.69 -5.21 5.69
C ASN A 134 14.34 -5.20 4.29
N ALA A 135 15.16 -4.20 3.98
CA ALA A 135 15.77 -4.02 2.67
C ALA A 135 16.75 -5.16 2.30
N HIS A 136 17.37 -5.81 3.29
CA HIS A 136 18.25 -6.97 3.05
C HIS A 136 17.47 -8.24 2.67
N GLN A 137 16.20 -8.31 3.00
CA GLN A 137 15.33 -9.45 2.71
C GLN A 137 14.41 -9.19 1.51
N LEU A 138 13.90 -7.97 1.37
CA LEU A 138 13.16 -7.48 0.22
C LEU A 138 13.92 -6.30 -0.38
N ASP A 139 14.88 -6.62 -1.23
CA ASP A 139 15.70 -5.63 -1.90
C ASP A 139 14.84 -4.68 -2.76
N PRO A 140 14.82 -3.37 -2.45
CA PRO A 140 14.04 -2.39 -3.19
C PRO A 140 14.44 -2.27 -4.66
N MET A 141 15.62 -2.77 -5.05
CA MET A 141 16.05 -2.78 -6.45
C MET A 141 15.41 -3.92 -7.28
N THR A 142 14.97 -4.98 -6.65
CA THR A 142 14.47 -6.18 -7.33
C THR A 142 12.99 -6.46 -7.05
N HIS A 143 12.51 -6.19 -5.85
CA HIS A 143 11.11 -6.39 -5.47
C HIS A 143 10.29 -5.14 -5.79
N ARG A 144 9.51 -5.14 -6.87
CA ARG A 144 8.86 -3.97 -7.47
C ARG A 144 7.34 -4.06 -7.49
N PHE A 145 6.70 -2.89 -7.51
CA PHE A 145 5.26 -2.80 -7.79
C PHE A 145 4.95 -3.15 -9.25
N ASP A 146 3.83 -3.83 -9.47
CA ASP A 146 3.29 -4.08 -10.81
C ASP A 146 2.62 -2.79 -11.32
N GLU A 147 3.28 -2.10 -12.24
CA GLU A 147 2.86 -0.79 -12.74
C GLU A 147 1.57 -0.80 -13.58
N ARG A 148 1.00 -1.96 -13.82
CA ARG A 148 -0.33 -2.08 -14.45
C ARG A 148 -1.45 -1.74 -13.47
N PHE A 149 -1.15 -1.74 -12.14
CA PHE A 149 -2.08 -1.53 -11.03
C PHE A 149 -1.73 -0.27 -10.22
N GLY A 150 -2.73 0.26 -9.50
CA GLY A 150 -2.59 1.42 -8.64
C GLY A 150 -3.27 2.67 -9.18
N ILE A 151 -3.43 3.68 -8.32
CA ILE A 151 -4.04 4.96 -8.70
C ILE A 151 -3.29 5.56 -9.90
N GLY A 152 -4.04 6.05 -10.88
CA GLY A 152 -3.47 6.60 -12.12
C GLY A 152 -3.14 5.57 -13.20
N LYS A 153 -3.35 4.26 -12.94
CA LYS A 153 -3.09 3.18 -13.90
C LYS A 153 -4.39 2.58 -14.45
N LYS A 154 -4.26 1.72 -15.46
CA LYS A 154 -5.41 1.05 -16.09
C LYS A 154 -6.27 0.30 -15.06
N TYR A 155 -5.63 -0.34 -14.09
CA TYR A 155 -6.29 -1.03 -12.97
C TYR A 155 -5.98 -0.25 -11.69
N ASN A 156 -6.88 0.65 -11.31
CA ASN A 156 -6.66 1.73 -10.36
C ASN A 156 -6.57 1.31 -8.88
N SER A 157 -6.25 0.06 -8.58
CA SER A 157 -6.07 -0.42 -7.19
C SER A 157 -5.46 -1.81 -7.12
N GLY A 158 -4.90 -2.19 -5.97
CA GLY A 158 -4.44 -3.52 -5.63
C GLY A 158 -2.94 -3.73 -5.84
N GLU A 159 -2.20 -2.67 -6.12
CA GLU A 159 -0.74 -2.70 -6.26
C GLU A 159 -0.07 -3.17 -4.97
N GLU A 160 -0.54 -2.70 -3.81
CA GLU A 160 -0.04 -3.13 -2.52
C GLU A 160 -0.33 -4.60 -2.22
N ASN A 161 -1.51 -5.09 -2.64
CA ASN A 161 -1.86 -6.50 -2.48
C ASN A 161 -0.97 -7.40 -3.34
N ILE A 162 -0.60 -6.95 -4.54
CA ILE A 162 0.33 -7.67 -5.42
C ILE A 162 1.71 -7.67 -4.79
N PHE A 163 2.22 -6.50 -4.39
CA PHE A 163 3.54 -6.33 -3.83
C PHE A 163 3.79 -7.26 -2.62
N ILE A 164 2.90 -7.23 -1.63
CA ILE A 164 3.03 -8.10 -0.45
C ILE A 164 2.77 -9.59 -0.77
N MET A 165 1.90 -9.90 -1.73
CA MET A 165 1.62 -11.27 -2.13
C MET A 165 2.81 -11.89 -2.89
N ASP A 166 3.50 -11.12 -3.72
CA ASP A 166 4.71 -11.56 -4.39
C ASP A 166 5.78 -11.89 -3.35
N ALA A 167 6.01 -11.01 -2.37
CA ALA A 167 6.90 -11.28 -1.25
C ALA A 167 6.50 -12.56 -0.47
N TYR A 168 5.20 -12.76 -0.22
CA TYR A 168 4.69 -13.96 0.45
C TYR A 168 4.97 -15.24 -0.36
N ASN A 169 4.84 -15.19 -1.68
CA ASN A 169 5.02 -16.34 -2.57
C ASN A 169 6.49 -16.68 -2.83
N GLU A 170 7.42 -15.73 -2.68
CA GLU A 170 8.86 -15.95 -2.88
C GLU A 170 9.50 -16.88 -1.85
N GLY A 171 8.84 -17.16 -0.72
CA GLY A 171 9.36 -18.11 0.25
C GLY A 171 8.81 -17.97 1.67
N LYS A 172 9.50 -18.59 2.62
CA LYS A 172 9.14 -18.53 4.05
C LYS A 172 9.62 -17.19 4.64
N ARG A 173 8.87 -16.13 4.43
CA ARG A 173 9.13 -14.81 4.98
C ARG A 173 8.65 -14.69 6.43
N LYS A 174 9.44 -14.03 7.28
CA LYS A 174 9.03 -13.62 8.63
C LYS A 174 8.13 -12.39 8.54
N MET A 175 6.86 -12.59 8.23
CA MET A 175 5.87 -11.53 8.16
C MET A 175 5.12 -11.46 9.50
N TYR A 176 5.36 -10.41 10.27
CA TYR A 176 4.82 -10.25 11.61
C TYR A 176 3.88 -9.05 11.68
N TYR A 177 2.82 -9.19 12.45
CA TYR A 177 1.89 -8.12 12.74
C TYR A 177 2.01 -7.72 14.20
N PHE A 178 2.03 -6.43 14.47
CA PHE A 178 2.10 -5.82 15.79
C PHE A 178 0.93 -4.86 16.01
N PRO A 179 0.17 -4.99 17.13
CA PRO A 179 -0.99 -4.13 17.42
C PRO A 179 -0.55 -2.75 17.96
N VAL A 180 0.27 -2.04 17.20
CA VAL A 180 0.82 -0.73 17.54
C VAL A 180 0.45 0.27 16.45
N ILE A 181 -0.09 1.43 16.84
CA ILE A 181 -0.39 2.52 15.91
C ILE A 181 0.92 3.25 15.62
N VAL A 182 1.35 3.26 14.35
CA VAL A 182 2.54 3.94 13.88
C VAL A 182 2.23 5.09 12.92
N ALA A 183 1.08 5.06 12.28
CA ALA A 183 0.68 6.07 11.30
C ALA A 183 -0.72 6.58 11.57
N TYR A 184 -0.99 7.79 11.12
CA TYR A 184 -2.31 8.38 11.08
C TYR A 184 -2.73 8.64 9.64
N HIS A 185 -4.00 8.39 9.35
CA HIS A 185 -4.56 8.59 8.01
C HIS A 185 -6.05 8.90 8.14
N PRO A 186 -6.61 9.86 7.38
CA PRO A 186 -8.03 10.13 7.37
C PRO A 186 -8.86 8.90 7.04
N TYR A 187 -9.89 8.62 7.83
CA TYR A 187 -10.76 7.46 7.62
C TYR A 187 -11.48 7.55 6.27
N LYS A 188 -11.19 6.61 5.39
CA LYS A 188 -11.86 6.48 4.08
C LYS A 188 -12.73 5.22 4.07
N ARG A 189 -14.04 5.38 3.92
CA ARG A 189 -14.92 4.24 3.73
C ARG A 189 -14.72 3.66 2.34
N VAL A 190 -14.48 2.34 2.27
CA VAL A 190 -14.45 1.64 0.98
C VAL A 190 -15.79 1.81 0.28
N ASN A 191 -15.77 2.38 -0.90
CA ASN A 191 -16.92 2.47 -1.79
C ASN A 191 -16.53 1.95 -3.18
N TYR A 192 -17.51 1.75 -4.04
CA TYR A 192 -17.32 1.29 -5.42
C TYR A 192 -17.99 2.26 -6.41
N THR A 193 -17.93 3.56 -6.12
CA THR A 193 -18.51 4.60 -6.97
C THR A 193 -17.77 4.77 -8.29
N ASP A 194 -16.47 4.45 -8.31
CA ASP A 194 -15.69 4.42 -9.55
C ASP A 194 -15.83 3.06 -10.24
N PRO A 195 -16.44 2.99 -11.43
CA PRO A 195 -16.58 1.76 -12.21
C PRO A 195 -15.24 1.07 -12.52
N THR A 196 -14.17 1.83 -12.69
CA THR A 196 -12.84 1.29 -13.04
C THR A 196 -12.27 0.45 -11.90
N SER A 197 -12.59 0.79 -10.65
CA SER A 197 -12.21 0.01 -9.47
C SER A 197 -12.79 -1.40 -9.47
N ILE A 198 -13.99 -1.58 -10.02
CA ILE A 198 -14.65 -2.89 -10.14
C ILE A 198 -14.09 -3.67 -11.31
N ILE A 199 -13.91 -3.00 -12.45
CA ILE A 199 -13.38 -3.62 -13.68
C ILE A 199 -11.96 -4.14 -13.43
N GLY A 200 -11.13 -3.39 -12.71
CA GLY A 200 -9.78 -3.78 -12.32
C GLY A 200 -9.69 -4.99 -11.38
N LYS A 201 -10.77 -5.32 -10.64
CA LYS A 201 -10.76 -6.50 -9.75
C LYS A 201 -10.63 -7.83 -10.49
N GLY A 202 -11.18 -7.97 -11.70
CA GLY A 202 -11.00 -9.18 -12.51
C GLY A 202 -9.51 -9.49 -12.76
N PRO A 203 -8.76 -8.59 -13.42
CA PRO A 203 -7.31 -8.67 -13.59
C PRO A 203 -6.54 -8.87 -12.29
N LEU A 204 -6.89 -8.13 -11.22
CA LEU A 204 -6.25 -8.26 -9.90
C LEU A 204 -6.36 -9.68 -9.36
N PHE A 205 -7.55 -10.27 -9.35
CA PHE A 205 -7.74 -11.64 -8.87
C PHE A 205 -6.96 -12.65 -9.71
N LYS A 206 -6.87 -12.45 -11.03
CA LYS A 206 -6.05 -13.31 -11.90
C LYS A 206 -4.55 -13.18 -11.57
N ARG A 207 -4.06 -11.97 -11.33
CA ARG A 207 -2.66 -11.69 -10.96
C ARG A 207 -2.29 -12.33 -9.61
N LEU A 208 -3.19 -12.24 -8.61
CA LEU A 208 -2.97 -12.75 -7.26
C LEU A 208 -3.10 -14.28 -7.13
N PHE A 209 -4.00 -14.91 -7.90
CA PHE A 209 -4.42 -16.30 -7.67
C PHE A 209 -4.33 -17.19 -8.92
N GLY A 210 -3.87 -16.65 -10.05
CA GLY A 210 -3.83 -17.37 -11.31
C GLY A 210 -5.18 -17.43 -12.04
N GLY A 211 -5.21 -18.12 -13.18
CA GLY A 211 -6.36 -18.10 -14.10
C GLY A 211 -7.65 -18.64 -13.50
N PHE A 212 -7.70 -19.93 -13.17
CA PHE A 212 -8.91 -20.60 -12.70
C PHE A 212 -9.30 -20.18 -11.28
N THR A 213 -8.35 -20.26 -10.33
CA THR A 213 -8.63 -19.88 -8.93
C THR A 213 -9.01 -18.41 -8.83
N GLY A 214 -8.28 -17.52 -9.53
CA GLY A 214 -8.60 -16.10 -9.58
C GLY A 214 -9.98 -15.83 -10.16
N PHE A 215 -10.41 -16.58 -11.17
CA PHE A 215 -11.75 -16.47 -11.71
C PHE A 215 -12.83 -16.85 -10.70
N VAL A 216 -12.71 -18.01 -10.05
CA VAL A 216 -13.67 -18.48 -9.04
C VAL A 216 -13.78 -17.50 -7.86
N LEU A 217 -12.63 -17.03 -7.35
CA LEU A 217 -12.59 -16.07 -6.25
C LEU A 217 -13.18 -14.71 -6.65
N PHE A 218 -12.96 -14.26 -7.89
CA PHE A 218 -13.57 -13.04 -8.40
C PHE A 218 -15.10 -13.15 -8.48
N ILE A 219 -15.64 -14.27 -8.95
CA ILE A 219 -17.09 -14.52 -8.93
C ILE A 219 -17.65 -14.47 -7.51
N ALA A 220 -17.02 -15.16 -6.57
CA ALA A 220 -17.41 -15.15 -5.16
C ALA A 220 -17.37 -13.73 -4.55
N PHE A 221 -16.34 -12.95 -4.85
CA PHE A 221 -16.23 -11.55 -4.46
C PHE A 221 -17.38 -10.71 -5.00
N GLY A 222 -17.67 -10.81 -6.30
CA GLY A 222 -18.73 -10.06 -6.96
C GLY A 222 -20.11 -10.37 -6.36
N LEU A 223 -20.42 -11.64 -6.14
CA LEU A 223 -21.67 -12.06 -5.49
C LEU A 223 -21.79 -11.52 -4.07
N LYS A 224 -20.72 -11.62 -3.27
CA LYS A 224 -20.67 -11.07 -1.90
C LYS A 224 -20.86 -9.56 -1.85
N LYS A 225 -20.28 -8.82 -2.80
CA LYS A 225 -20.32 -7.35 -2.86
C LYS A 225 -21.45 -6.80 -3.74
N ARG A 226 -22.28 -7.66 -4.32
CA ARG A 226 -23.33 -7.30 -5.30
C ARG A 226 -24.19 -6.11 -4.85
N LYS A 227 -24.70 -6.14 -3.61
CA LYS A 227 -25.56 -5.07 -3.09
C LYS A 227 -24.81 -3.74 -3.06
N LEU A 228 -23.62 -3.72 -2.47
CA LEU A 228 -22.79 -2.52 -2.35
C LEU A 228 -22.44 -1.94 -3.72
N ILE A 229 -21.99 -2.77 -4.67
CA ILE A 229 -21.64 -2.35 -6.02
C ILE A 229 -22.87 -1.80 -6.76
N LYS A 230 -24.03 -2.48 -6.62
CA LYS A 230 -25.29 -2.05 -7.23
C LYS A 230 -25.73 -0.68 -6.71
N ASP A 231 -25.67 -0.48 -5.38
CA ASP A 231 -26.11 0.75 -4.73
C ASP A 231 -25.17 1.92 -5.06
N SER A 232 -23.87 1.66 -5.26
CA SER A 232 -22.88 2.66 -5.63
C SER A 232 -22.88 3.02 -7.13
N ASN A 233 -23.55 2.29 -8.01
CA ASN A 233 -23.49 2.43 -9.47
C ASN A 233 -24.86 2.40 -10.15
N ASP A 234 -25.87 3.03 -9.59
CA ASP A 234 -27.21 3.18 -10.18
C ASP A 234 -27.80 1.87 -10.75
N GLY A 235 -27.58 0.77 -10.04
CA GLY A 235 -28.08 -0.53 -10.43
C GLY A 235 -27.27 -1.30 -11.48
N LYS A 236 -26.18 -0.75 -12.02
CA LYS A 236 -25.40 -1.29 -13.17
C LYS A 236 -24.45 -2.45 -12.80
N PHE A 237 -24.73 -3.22 -11.77
CA PHE A 237 -23.86 -4.31 -11.31
C PHE A 237 -23.44 -5.28 -12.43
N TRP A 238 -24.41 -5.83 -13.18
CA TRP A 238 -24.11 -6.87 -14.17
C TRP A 238 -23.24 -6.40 -15.33
N GLY A 239 -23.44 -5.16 -15.79
CA GLY A 239 -22.62 -4.58 -16.86
C GLY A 239 -21.16 -4.42 -16.42
N LEU A 240 -20.92 -3.88 -15.23
CA LEU A 240 -19.58 -3.71 -14.65
C LEU A 240 -18.91 -5.06 -14.37
N PHE A 241 -19.66 -6.01 -13.83
CA PHE A 241 -19.16 -7.34 -13.52
C PHE A 241 -18.76 -8.12 -14.77
N MET A 242 -19.56 -8.08 -15.83
CA MET A 242 -19.23 -8.68 -17.13
C MET A 242 -18.03 -8.00 -17.80
N SER A 243 -17.90 -6.68 -17.66
CA SER A 243 -16.70 -5.95 -18.13
C SER A 243 -15.45 -6.38 -17.39
N ALA A 244 -15.52 -6.57 -16.08
CA ALA A 244 -14.41 -7.08 -15.28
C ALA A 244 -14.02 -8.52 -15.68
N ILE A 245 -14.98 -9.39 -15.98
CA ILE A 245 -14.72 -10.75 -16.50
C ILE A 245 -14.00 -10.68 -17.85
N LYS A 246 -14.45 -9.82 -18.76
CA LYS A 246 -13.80 -9.64 -20.07
C LYS A 246 -12.36 -9.15 -19.93
N GLU A 247 -12.11 -8.19 -19.03
CA GLU A 247 -10.75 -7.72 -18.76
C GLU A 247 -9.90 -8.79 -18.08
N GLN A 248 -10.45 -9.60 -17.17
CA GLN A 248 -9.74 -10.74 -16.57
C GLN A 248 -9.29 -11.76 -17.62
N LEU A 249 -10.16 -12.09 -18.61
CA LEU A 249 -9.82 -13.02 -19.68
C LEU A 249 -8.69 -12.50 -20.58
N LYS A 250 -8.68 -11.19 -20.88
CA LYS A 250 -7.64 -10.54 -21.70
C LYS A 250 -6.33 -10.33 -20.95
N PHE A 251 -6.36 -10.23 -19.62
CA PHE A 251 -5.18 -9.95 -18.81
C PHE A 251 -4.17 -11.10 -18.90
N LYS A 252 -2.90 -10.76 -19.20
CA LYS A 252 -1.76 -11.72 -19.20
C LYS A 252 -0.99 -11.56 -17.89
N VAL A 253 -0.81 -12.67 -17.19
CA VAL A 253 0.01 -12.71 -15.95
C VAL A 253 1.48 -12.64 -16.31
#